data_5ddcdf25c6830e0af145d6ffb73a6b11
#
_entry.id   5ddcdf25c6830e0af145d6ffb73a6b11
#
_cell.length_a   1.000
_cell.length_b   1.000
_cell.length_c   1.000
_cell.angle_alpha   90.00
_cell.angle_beta   90.00
_cell.angle_gamma   90.00
#
_symmetry.space_group_name_H-M   'P 1'
#
loop_
_entity.id
_entity.type
_entity.pdbx_description
1 polymer ?
#
loop_
_entity_poly.entity_id
_entity_poly.type
_entity_poly.pdbx_seq_one_letter_code
_entity_poly.pdbx_strand_id
1 'polypeptide(L)'
;MRYLATLAILPLAACTIATSDATADGPPRLEGSCRNEALGQFTGQTASQELGARMLRASGARIIRWVAKGGVVTMDFSPERITVLLDGSNRVERASCG
;
A
#
# COMPACT_ATOMS: atom_id res chain seq x y z
N MET A 1 1.93 40.41 -54.64
CA MET A 1 1.79 40.13 -54.17
C MET A 1 1.69 39.14 -53.61
N ARG A 2 1.88 38.73 -53.24
CA ARG A 2 1.76 37.86 -52.75
C ARG A 2 1.74 37.36 -51.79
N TYR A 3 1.54 36.76 -51.23
CA TYR A 3 1.40 36.30 -50.26
C TYR A 3 1.48 35.21 -49.88
N LEU A 4 1.69 34.74 -49.38
CA LEU A 4 1.83 33.83 -48.99
C LEU A 4 1.39 33.18 -48.05
N ALA A 5 1.09 32.62 -47.68
CA ALA A 5 0.45 31.99 -46.88
C ALA A 5 1.04 31.12 -46.23
N THR A 6 1.23 31.10 -45.47
CA THR A 6 1.90 30.29 -44.84
C THR A 6 1.19 29.45 -44.05
N LEU A 7 1.18 28.62 -43.89
CA LEU A 7 0.57 27.81 -43.15
C LEU A 7 1.07 27.33 -42.10
N ALA A 8 0.75 27.28 -41.22
CA ALA A 8 1.16 26.87 -40.09
C ALA A 8 0.72 25.62 -39.74
N ILE A 9 1.34 24.94 -39.52
CA ILE A 9 0.92 23.78 -39.20
C ILE A 9 1.10 23.38 -37.93
N LEU A 10 0.56 22.99 -37.28
CA LEU A 10 0.67 22.61 -36.08
C LEU A 10 0.67 21.30 -35.72
N PRO A 11 1.24 20.82 -35.09
CA PRO A 11 1.39 19.57 -34.74
C PRO A 11 0.67 19.21 -33.65
N LEU A 12 0.43 18.44 -33.47
CA LEU A 12 -0.25 18.06 -32.48
C LEU A 12 0.34 17.30 -31.63
N ALA A 13 0.47 17.35 -30.74
CA ALA A 13 1.00 16.73 -29.81
C ALA A 13 0.27 15.71 -29.26
N ALA A 14 0.56 14.86 -29.25
CA ALA A 14 -0.18 13.91 -28.78
C ALA A 14 0.07 13.57 -27.52
N CYS A 15 -0.33 13.61 -26.83
CA CYS A 15 -0.14 13.33 -25.62
C CYS A 15 -0.35 12.05 -25.27
N THR A 16 0.23 11.56 -24.99
CA THR A 16 0.14 10.38 -24.66
C THR A 16 -0.03 10.03 -23.44
N ILE A 17 -0.48 9.57 -22.98
CA ILE A 17 -0.74 9.18 -21.80
C ILE A 17 -0.35 8.10 -21.26
N ALA A 18 0.08 8.05 -20.59
CA ALA A 18 0.54 7.09 -20.04
C ALA A 18 -0.21 6.34 -19.28
N THR A 19 -0.56 6.09 -19.15
CA THR A 19 -1.32 5.39 -18.48
C THR A 19 -0.86 4.53 -17.67
N SER A 20 -0.24 4.34 -17.41
CA SER A 20 0.17 3.51 -16.66
C SER A 20 -0.29 3.04 -15.74
N ASP A 21 -0.56 3.14 -15.55
CA ASP A 21 -1.09 2.79 -14.73
C ASP A 21 -1.00 1.87 -13.98
N ALA A 22 -1.20 1.93 -13.63
CA ALA A 22 -1.38 1.15 -12.85
C ALA A 22 -0.65 0.17 -12.68
N THR A 23 -0.58 -0.32 -13.13
CA THR A 23 0.03 -1.31 -13.09
C THR A 23 1.11 -1.23 -12.57
N ALA A 24 1.42 -0.57 -12.62
CA ALA A 24 2.50 -0.46 -12.23
C ALA A 24 2.86 -1.02 -11.13
N ASP A 25 2.48 -1.30 -10.43
CA ASP A 25 2.85 -1.82 -9.41
C ASP A 25 3.35 -3.05 -9.40
N GLY A 26 3.88 -3.51 -10.04
CA GLY A 26 4.41 -4.71 -9.86
C GLY A 26 3.57 -5.84 -10.17
N PRO A 27 3.95 -7.00 -9.92
CA PRO A 27 3.20 -8.16 -10.28
C PRO A 27 1.88 -8.20 -9.60
N PRO A 28 0.99 -8.84 -10.16
CA PRO A 28 -0.31 -8.94 -9.58
C PRO A 28 -0.19 -9.65 -8.28
N ARG A 29 -0.94 -9.24 -7.31
CA ARG A 29 -0.87 -9.86 -6.11
C ARG A 29 -1.81 -10.96 -6.00
N LEU A 30 -1.43 -12.05 -5.52
CA LEU A 30 -2.33 -13.14 -5.36
C LEU A 30 -3.01 -12.97 -4.06
N GLU A 31 -4.18 -13.53 -3.97
CA GLU A 31 -4.85 -13.45 -2.79
C GLU A 31 -4.05 -14.01 -1.73
N GLY A 32 -4.00 -13.49 -0.59
CA GLY A 32 -3.22 -14.04 0.48
C GLY A 32 -1.76 -13.74 0.40
N SER A 33 -1.39 -12.72 -0.32
CA SER A 33 0.02 -12.48 -0.48
C SER A 33 0.56 -11.47 0.52
N CYS A 34 0.16 -11.48 1.73
CA CYS A 34 0.70 -10.60 2.74
C CYS A 34 2.18 -10.86 2.91
N ARG A 35 2.98 -9.82 2.94
CA ARG A 35 4.40 -9.97 3.05
C ARG A 35 4.89 -9.56 4.41
N ASN A 36 5.36 -10.52 5.18
CA ASN A 36 5.86 -10.25 6.51
C ASN A 36 7.07 -9.35 6.51
N GLU A 37 7.92 -9.49 5.54
CA GLU A 37 9.15 -8.71 5.55
C GLU A 37 8.88 -7.22 5.39
N ALA A 38 7.69 -6.83 5.01
CA ALA A 38 7.39 -5.43 4.87
C ALA A 38 6.90 -4.82 6.18
N LEU A 39 6.76 -5.62 7.22
CA LEU A 39 6.14 -5.14 8.43
C LEU A 39 7.10 -4.71 9.51
N GLY A 40 8.33 -5.17 9.46
CA GLY A 40 9.27 -4.84 10.51
C GLY A 40 9.55 -3.35 10.64
N GLN A 41 9.42 -2.63 9.56
CA GLN A 41 9.75 -1.20 9.58
C GLN A 41 8.76 -0.40 10.42
N PHE A 42 7.66 -0.97 10.79
CA PHE A 42 6.66 -0.22 11.53
C PHE A 42 6.75 -0.42 13.03
N THR A 43 7.67 -1.26 13.49
CA THR A 43 7.81 -1.50 14.91
C THR A 43 8.15 -0.21 15.64
N GLY A 44 7.50 0.03 16.74
CA GLY A 44 7.77 1.20 17.54
C GLY A 44 6.93 2.41 17.20
N GLN A 45 6.19 2.35 16.10
CA GLN A 45 5.38 3.48 15.73
C GLN A 45 4.04 3.42 16.43
N THR A 46 3.47 4.58 16.67
CA THR A 46 2.19 4.64 17.38
C THR A 46 1.05 4.21 16.49
N ALA A 47 0.17 3.41 17.04
CA ALA A 47 -0.98 2.93 16.28
C ALA A 47 -1.84 4.10 15.85
N SER A 48 -2.28 4.06 14.60
CA SER A 48 -3.17 5.09 14.09
C SER A 48 -3.80 4.55 12.82
N GLN A 49 -4.81 5.24 12.36
CA GLN A 49 -5.45 4.85 11.16
C GLN A 49 -4.50 5.01 9.99
N GLU A 50 -3.70 6.06 10.01
CA GLU A 50 -2.76 6.25 8.96
C GLU A 50 -1.69 5.21 8.96
N LEU A 51 -1.22 4.81 10.12
CA LEU A 51 -0.23 3.77 10.18
C LEU A 51 -0.80 2.48 9.64
N GLY A 52 -2.05 2.17 10.00
CA GLY A 52 -2.69 0.98 9.48
C GLY A 52 -2.75 0.97 7.98
N ALA A 53 -3.10 2.09 7.39
CA ALA A 53 -3.18 2.18 5.94
C ALA A 53 -1.82 1.93 5.30
N ARG A 54 -0.76 2.46 5.89
CA ARG A 54 0.56 2.25 5.34
C ARG A 54 0.99 0.80 5.47
N MET A 55 0.63 0.17 6.59
CA MET A 55 0.98 -1.21 6.79
C MET A 55 0.25 -2.11 5.79
N LEU A 56 -1.00 -1.81 5.52
CA LEU A 56 -1.74 -2.58 4.55
C LEU A 56 -1.13 -2.45 3.16
N ARG A 57 -0.77 -1.25 2.79
CA ARG A 57 -0.18 -1.06 1.48
C ARG A 57 1.18 -1.72 1.37
N ALA A 58 1.98 -1.62 2.41
CA ALA A 58 3.31 -2.18 2.35
C ALA A 58 3.29 -3.70 2.31
N SER A 59 2.38 -4.31 3.04
CA SER A 59 2.35 -5.75 3.12
C SER A 59 1.51 -6.43 2.06
N GLY A 60 0.56 -5.70 1.54
CA GLY A 60 -0.36 -6.31 0.58
C GLY A 60 -1.55 -6.95 1.25
N ALA A 61 -1.64 -6.86 2.56
CA ALA A 61 -2.79 -7.43 3.24
C ALA A 61 -4.01 -6.58 3.01
N ARG A 62 -5.16 -7.12 3.28
CA ARG A 62 -6.40 -6.42 3.08
C ARG A 62 -7.07 -6.05 4.39
N ILE A 63 -6.72 -6.72 5.46
CA ILE A 63 -7.36 -6.53 6.74
C ILE A 63 -6.31 -6.37 7.80
N ILE A 64 -6.59 -5.56 8.80
CA ILE A 64 -5.64 -5.40 9.87
C ILE A 64 -6.37 -5.63 11.18
N ARG A 65 -5.73 -6.34 12.08
CA ARG A 65 -6.30 -6.58 13.39
C ARG A 65 -5.35 -6.02 14.42
N TRP A 66 -5.85 -5.10 15.22
CA TRP A 66 -5.04 -4.49 16.26
C TRP A 66 -5.31 -5.21 17.56
N VAL A 67 -4.25 -5.59 18.26
CA VAL A 67 -4.39 -6.29 19.50
C VAL A 67 -3.68 -5.49 20.58
N ALA A 68 -4.43 -4.98 21.53
CA ALA A 68 -3.84 -4.19 22.58
C ALA A 68 -3.02 -5.08 23.48
N LYS A 69 -2.14 -4.47 24.23
CA LYS A 69 -1.30 -5.23 25.12
C LYS A 69 -2.18 -6.06 26.04
N GLY A 70 -1.86 -7.31 26.16
CA GLY A 70 -2.65 -8.20 27.00
C GLY A 70 -3.86 -8.75 26.32
N GLY A 71 -4.12 -8.34 25.10
CA GLY A 71 -5.28 -8.85 24.41
C GLY A 71 -5.09 -10.27 23.96
N VAL A 72 -6.18 -10.89 23.63
CA VAL A 72 -6.15 -12.29 23.25
C VAL A 72 -6.12 -12.41 21.74
N VAL A 73 -5.28 -13.27 21.24
CA VAL A 73 -5.20 -13.51 19.83
C VAL A 73 -5.71 -14.89 19.56
N THR A 74 -6.62 -15.01 18.64
CA THR A 74 -7.15 -16.32 18.32
C THR A 74 -6.14 -17.07 17.47
N MET A 75 -6.31 -18.35 17.39
CA MET A 75 -5.36 -19.16 16.67
C MET A 75 -5.64 -19.23 15.19
N ASP A 76 -6.67 -18.61 14.73
CA ASP A 76 -6.99 -18.69 13.31
C ASP A 76 -6.01 -17.88 12.49
N PHE A 77 -5.67 -18.34 11.35
CA PHE A 77 -4.75 -17.66 10.47
C PHE A 77 -5.50 -17.16 9.25
N SER A 78 -5.20 -15.96 8.83
CA SER A 78 -5.79 -15.42 7.63
C SER A 78 -4.68 -14.87 6.75
N PRO A 79 -4.49 -15.39 5.56
CA PRO A 79 -3.38 -14.94 4.71
C PRO A 79 -3.54 -13.52 4.21
N GLU A 80 -4.70 -12.93 4.38
CA GLU A 80 -4.88 -11.57 3.93
C GLU A 80 -4.91 -10.58 5.08
N ARG A 81 -4.56 -11.00 6.26
CA ARG A 81 -4.69 -10.16 7.44
C ARG A 81 -3.35 -9.93 8.10
N ILE A 82 -3.18 -8.74 8.64
CA ILE A 82 -2.05 -8.44 9.47
C ILE A 82 -2.54 -8.41 10.89
N THR A 83 -1.82 -9.02 11.80
CA THR A 83 -2.14 -8.90 13.22
C THR A 83 -1.05 -8.04 13.83
N VAL A 84 -1.44 -6.96 14.46
CA VAL A 84 -0.50 -6.02 15.04
C VAL A 84 -0.64 -6.04 16.54
N LEU A 85 0.41 -6.43 17.23
CA LEU A 85 0.40 -6.45 18.68
C LEU A 85 0.97 -5.13 19.18
N LEU A 86 0.25 -4.52 20.09
CA LEU A 86 0.66 -3.21 20.59
C LEU A 86 1.21 -3.35 22.00
N ASP A 87 2.13 -2.47 22.34
CA ASP A 87 2.67 -2.48 23.68
C ASP A 87 1.83 -1.57 24.56
N GLY A 88 2.25 -1.36 25.79
CA GLY A 88 1.48 -0.57 26.72
C GLY A 88 1.37 0.88 26.38
N SER A 89 2.19 1.35 25.43
CA SER A 89 2.12 2.72 25.00
C SER A 89 1.40 2.86 23.67
N ASN A 90 0.71 1.85 23.27
CA ASN A 90 -0.04 1.85 22.00
C ASN A 90 0.87 1.95 20.81
N ARG A 91 2.05 1.41 20.89
CA ARG A 91 2.97 1.37 19.77
C ARG A 91 3.11 -0.04 19.28
N VAL A 92 3.45 -0.19 18.04
CA VAL A 92 3.57 -1.49 17.42
C VAL A 92 4.72 -2.25 18.06
N GLU A 93 4.40 -3.35 18.70
CA GLU A 93 5.40 -4.18 19.28
C GLU A 93 5.79 -5.23 18.26
N ARG A 94 4.84 -5.73 17.53
CA ARG A 94 5.11 -6.71 16.53
C ARG A 94 3.96 -6.77 15.54
N ALA A 95 4.25 -6.99 14.32
CA ALA A 95 3.21 -7.12 13.31
C ALA A 95 3.57 -8.28 12.41
N SER A 96 2.60 -9.07 12.07
CA SER A 96 2.85 -10.21 11.21
C SER A 96 1.60 -10.55 10.42
N CYS A 97 1.79 -11.27 9.34
CA CYS A 97 0.68 -11.75 8.54
C CYS A 97 -0.01 -12.87 9.30
N GLY A 98 -1.30 -12.88 9.25
CA GLY A 98 -1.99 -13.96 9.92
C GLY A 98 -3.10 -13.60 10.87
#